data_49f0ef5d1887adcf1c3dbe811c59fbaf
#
_entry.id   49f0ef5d1887adcf1c3dbe811c59fbaf
#
_cell.length_a   1.000
_cell.length_b   1.000
_cell.length_c   1.000
_cell.angle_alpha   90.00
_cell.angle_beta   90.00
_cell.angle_gamma   90.00
#
_symmetry.space_group_name_H-M   'P 1'
#
loop_
_entity.id
_entity.type
_entity.pdbx_description
1 polymer ?
#
loop_
_entity_poly.entity_id
_entity_poly.type
_entity_poly.pdbx_seq_one_letter_code
_entity_poly.pdbx_strand_id
1 'polypeptide(L)'
;MVGAAKVAQRGIFVMTAAPASAPAIHPDTTMGALLDAFPGARRALFAKYHVGGCASCGYQLGETLREVCARNPDMPVEEAVAHLEASQAHDAAMQISPADLKAALDSPEPPRLLDVRSREEYEAVRLPGADLMTQPLLQEFFHQGDKTRPVVVYCHHGQRSLDAAAYLIGHGFQDVKSLAGGIDAWSTEVDSTVPRYRLEME
;
A
#
# COMPACT_ATOMS: atom_id res chain seq x y z
N MET A 1 -21.67 -21.67 -43.02
CA MET A 1 -22.04 -21.42 -41.60
C MET A 1 -20.80 -20.94 -40.88
N VAL A 2 -20.73 -19.66 -40.63
CA VAL A 2 -19.58 -19.03 -40.00
C VAL A 2 -19.86 -18.94 -38.51
N GLY A 3 -19.05 -19.65 -37.73
CA GLY A 3 -19.16 -19.66 -36.25
C GLY A 3 -18.66 -18.36 -35.67
N ALA A 4 -19.53 -17.63 -34.97
CA ALA A 4 -19.18 -16.44 -34.23
C ALA A 4 -18.35 -16.81 -32.99
N ALA A 5 -17.09 -16.34 -32.95
CA ALA A 5 -16.26 -16.41 -31.78
C ALA A 5 -16.82 -15.46 -30.71
N LYS A 6 -17.26 -16.00 -29.57
CA LYS A 6 -17.58 -15.23 -28.36
C LYS A 6 -16.29 -14.60 -27.81
N VAL A 7 -16.16 -13.31 -27.95
CA VAL A 7 -15.19 -12.51 -27.20
C VAL A 7 -15.63 -12.49 -25.73
N ALA A 8 -14.89 -13.17 -24.89
CA ALA A 8 -15.08 -13.10 -23.44
C ALA A 8 -14.79 -11.67 -22.97
N GLN A 9 -15.82 -10.99 -22.46
CA GLN A 9 -15.65 -9.72 -21.76
C GLN A 9 -14.78 -9.96 -20.51
N ARG A 10 -13.58 -9.40 -20.53
CA ARG A 10 -12.71 -9.34 -19.35
C ARG A 10 -13.46 -8.57 -18.25
N GLY A 11 -13.71 -9.25 -17.12
CA GLY A 11 -14.33 -8.64 -15.96
C GLY A 11 -13.47 -7.51 -15.44
N ILE A 12 -13.93 -6.28 -15.66
CA ILE A 12 -13.40 -5.11 -14.97
C ILE A 12 -13.82 -5.27 -13.51
N PHE A 13 -12.84 -5.29 -12.61
CA PHE A 13 -13.06 -5.29 -11.18
C PHE A 13 -13.85 -4.03 -10.81
N VAL A 14 -15.17 -4.15 -10.67
CA VAL A 14 -16.03 -3.02 -10.27
C VAL A 14 -15.80 -2.78 -8.79
N MET A 15 -15.04 -1.76 -8.48
CA MET A 15 -14.87 -1.25 -7.12
C MET A 15 -16.24 -0.78 -6.59
N THR A 16 -16.80 -1.53 -5.65
CA THR A 16 -17.93 -1.10 -4.84
C THR A 16 -17.42 -0.68 -3.47
N ALA A 17 -17.61 0.57 -3.15
CA ALA A 17 -17.38 1.36 -1.96
C ALA A 17 -16.14 2.27 -2.05
N ALA A 18 -16.42 3.56 -2.18
CA ALA A 18 -15.42 4.58 -1.84
C ALA A 18 -15.03 4.41 -0.38
N PRO A 19 -13.72 4.38 -0.04
CA PRO A 19 -13.30 4.41 1.34
C PRO A 19 -13.87 5.66 2.01
N ALA A 20 -14.26 5.55 3.29
CA ALA A 20 -14.64 6.69 4.10
C ALA A 20 -13.64 7.81 3.86
N SER A 21 -14.13 9.04 3.59
CA SER A 21 -13.28 10.18 3.23
C SER A 21 -12.16 10.30 4.27
N ALA A 22 -10.94 10.15 3.79
CA ALA A 22 -9.76 10.34 4.64
C ALA A 22 -9.84 11.73 5.31
N PRO A 23 -9.43 11.86 6.57
CA PRO A 23 -9.49 13.15 7.26
C PRO A 23 -8.70 14.20 6.48
N ALA A 24 -9.28 15.39 6.32
CA ALA A 24 -8.62 16.51 5.65
C ALA A 24 -7.29 16.84 6.37
N ILE A 25 -6.24 17.02 5.61
CA ILE A 25 -4.92 17.39 6.15
C ILE A 25 -4.93 18.86 6.50
N HIS A 26 -4.72 19.19 7.77
CA HIS A 26 -4.70 20.56 8.24
C HIS A 26 -3.26 21.03 8.50
N PRO A 27 -2.88 22.26 8.12
CA PRO A 27 -1.52 22.77 8.33
C PRO A 27 -1.04 22.75 9.78
N ASP A 28 -1.96 22.90 10.74
CA ASP A 28 -1.65 22.91 12.18
C ASP A 28 -1.71 21.50 12.83
N THR A 29 -1.88 20.45 12.02
CA THR A 29 -1.73 19.07 12.48
C THR A 29 -0.27 18.77 12.76
N THR A 30 0.03 18.16 13.91
CA THR A 30 1.40 17.74 14.25
C THR A 30 1.86 16.64 13.30
N MET A 31 3.17 16.58 13.03
CA MET A 31 3.74 15.53 12.17
C MET A 31 3.46 14.13 12.69
N GLY A 32 3.43 13.93 14.01
CA GLY A 32 3.03 12.66 14.61
C GLY A 32 1.61 12.28 14.21
N ALA A 33 0.63 13.14 14.48
CA ALA A 33 -0.77 12.89 14.13
C ALA A 33 -0.99 12.75 12.61
N LEU A 34 -0.24 13.51 11.80
CA LEU A 34 -0.28 13.38 10.34
C LEU A 34 0.20 11.99 9.88
N LEU A 35 1.32 11.52 10.43
CA LEU A 35 1.88 10.21 10.07
C LEU A 35 1.04 9.04 10.59
N ASP A 36 0.37 9.20 11.72
CA ASP A 36 -0.57 8.20 12.24
C ASP A 36 -1.81 8.09 11.33
N ALA A 37 -2.35 9.23 10.87
CA ALA A 37 -3.52 9.28 9.99
C ALA A 37 -3.18 8.95 8.53
N PHE A 38 -2.00 9.35 8.07
CA PHE A 38 -1.49 9.10 6.71
C PHE A 38 -0.03 8.64 6.76
N PRO A 39 0.23 7.35 6.96
CA PRO A 39 1.58 6.79 7.01
C PRO A 39 2.42 7.04 5.75
N GLY A 40 1.79 7.16 4.59
CA GLY A 40 2.42 7.53 3.31
C GLY A 40 2.96 8.95 3.25
N ALA A 41 2.59 9.84 4.19
CA ALA A 41 3.00 11.25 4.19
C ALA A 41 4.52 11.42 4.21
N ARG A 42 5.27 10.56 4.94
CA ARG A 42 6.73 10.62 4.94
C ARG A 42 7.31 10.42 3.54
N ARG A 43 6.83 9.41 2.82
CA ARG A 43 7.25 9.13 1.44
C ARG A 43 6.88 10.28 0.51
N ALA A 44 5.66 10.81 0.64
CA ALA A 44 5.18 11.92 -0.17
C ALA A 44 6.02 13.20 0.03
N LEU A 45 6.31 13.56 1.28
CA LEU A 45 7.17 14.71 1.62
C LEU A 45 8.61 14.53 1.12
N PHE A 46 9.15 13.33 1.26
CA PHE A 46 10.50 13.05 0.78
C PHE A 46 10.58 13.09 -0.75
N ALA A 47 9.62 12.48 -1.45
CA ALA A 47 9.63 12.39 -2.91
C ALA A 47 9.60 13.77 -3.59
N LYS A 48 8.88 14.75 -3.03
CA LYS A 48 8.74 16.08 -3.64
C LYS A 48 9.68 17.13 -3.04
N TYR A 49 9.87 17.09 -1.72
CA TYR A 49 10.55 18.16 -0.99
C TYR A 49 11.85 17.73 -0.32
N HIS A 50 12.21 16.43 -0.40
CA HIS A 50 13.36 15.81 0.28
C HIS A 50 13.34 15.98 1.80
N VAL A 51 12.16 16.14 2.40
CA VAL A 51 11.93 16.31 3.83
C VAL A 51 11.58 14.96 4.47
N GLY A 52 12.27 14.59 5.56
CA GLY A 52 11.96 13.37 6.33
C GLY A 52 12.64 12.08 5.84
N GLY A 53 13.68 12.18 5.02
CA GLY A 53 14.42 11.01 4.52
C GLY A 53 15.30 10.32 5.56
N CYS A 54 15.65 11.00 6.65
CA CYS A 54 16.37 10.43 7.79
C CYS A 54 15.71 10.83 9.11
N ALA A 55 16.00 10.08 10.20
CA ALA A 55 15.39 10.33 11.52
C ALA A 55 15.73 11.72 12.10
N SER A 56 16.78 12.36 11.63
CA SER A 56 17.26 13.65 12.12
C SER A 56 17.08 14.81 11.13
N CYS A 57 16.71 14.53 9.87
CA CYS A 57 16.56 15.55 8.85
C CYS A 57 15.08 15.74 8.49
N GLY A 58 14.57 16.88 8.87
CA GLY A 58 13.28 17.34 8.33
C GLY A 58 12.29 17.82 9.37
N TYR A 59 11.92 17.03 10.37
CA TYR A 59 10.92 17.43 11.37
C TYR A 59 10.96 16.57 12.64
N GLN A 60 10.37 17.11 13.71
CA GLN A 60 10.05 16.37 14.93
C GLN A 60 8.55 16.04 14.97
N LEU A 61 8.17 14.94 15.63
CA LEU A 61 6.77 14.50 15.68
C LEU A 61 5.81 15.52 16.33
N GLY A 62 6.32 16.36 17.23
CA GLY A 62 5.55 17.40 17.89
C GLY A 62 5.37 18.70 17.07
N GLU A 63 6.15 18.89 16.01
CA GLU A 63 6.00 20.05 15.12
C GLU A 63 4.78 19.94 14.24
N THR A 64 4.16 21.06 13.91
CA THR A 64 3.07 21.11 12.94
C THR A 64 3.61 21.12 11.51
N LEU A 65 2.78 20.68 10.55
CA LEU A 65 3.13 20.77 9.12
C LEU A 65 3.49 22.21 8.73
N ARG A 66 2.79 23.22 9.27
CA ARG A 66 3.07 24.65 9.05
C ARG A 66 4.48 25.03 9.50
N GLU A 67 4.91 24.59 10.68
CA GLU A 67 6.26 24.88 11.20
C GLU A 67 7.34 24.20 10.35
N VAL A 68 7.08 23.00 9.87
CA VAL A 68 7.98 22.31 8.94
C VAL A 68 8.09 23.07 7.61
N CYS A 69 6.96 23.52 7.06
CA CYS A 69 6.94 24.33 5.83
C CYS A 69 7.67 25.66 6.02
N ALA A 70 7.51 26.35 7.15
CA ALA A 70 8.15 27.63 7.42
C ALA A 70 9.69 27.56 7.40
N ARG A 71 10.28 26.39 7.67
CA ARG A 71 11.73 26.18 7.62
C ARG A 71 12.23 25.71 6.24
N ASN A 72 11.32 25.36 5.35
CA ASN A 72 11.65 24.84 4.03
C ASN A 72 11.06 25.78 2.96
N PRO A 73 11.81 26.78 2.45
CA PRO A 73 11.30 27.78 1.52
C PRO A 73 10.70 27.22 0.24
N ASP A 74 11.18 26.06 -0.20
CA ASP A 74 10.70 25.36 -1.40
C ASP A 74 9.44 24.52 -1.16
N MET A 75 8.84 24.64 0.04
CA MET A 75 7.66 23.86 0.46
C MET A 75 6.55 24.79 0.97
N PRO A 76 5.83 25.52 0.09
CA PRO A 76 4.67 26.32 0.48
C PRO A 76 3.60 25.43 1.14
N VAL A 77 3.00 25.92 2.24
CA VAL A 77 2.10 25.08 3.06
C VAL A 77 0.87 24.62 2.29
N GLU A 78 0.28 25.45 1.44
CA GLU A 78 -0.87 25.11 0.62
C GLU A 78 -0.53 24.04 -0.42
N GLU A 79 0.64 24.12 -1.04
CA GLU A 79 1.12 23.10 -1.97
C GLU A 79 1.47 21.81 -1.28
N ALA A 80 2.02 21.87 -0.07
CA ALA A 80 2.33 20.69 0.73
C ALA A 80 1.05 19.93 1.12
N VAL A 81 0.02 20.64 1.56
CA VAL A 81 -1.31 20.03 1.87
C VAL A 81 -1.89 19.40 0.61
N ALA A 82 -1.98 20.13 -0.49
CA ALA A 82 -2.54 19.59 -1.74
C ALA A 82 -1.76 18.35 -2.24
N HIS A 83 -0.43 18.36 -2.12
CA HIS A 83 0.41 17.23 -2.50
C HIS A 83 0.16 16.01 -1.60
N LEU A 84 0.04 16.22 -0.29
CA LEU A 84 -0.24 15.15 0.66
C LEU A 84 -1.64 14.55 0.43
N GLU A 85 -2.65 15.38 0.19
CA GLU A 85 -4.01 14.91 -0.13
C GLU A 85 -4.05 14.10 -1.43
N ALA A 86 -3.37 14.57 -2.47
CA ALA A 86 -3.26 13.84 -3.74
C ALA A 86 -2.52 12.51 -3.56
N SER A 87 -1.44 12.48 -2.77
CA SER A 87 -0.69 11.26 -2.46
C SER A 87 -1.53 10.28 -1.63
N GLN A 88 -2.31 10.78 -0.67
CA GLN A 88 -3.22 9.95 0.13
C GLN A 88 -4.33 9.32 -0.73
N ALA A 89 -4.91 10.09 -1.63
CA ALA A 89 -5.91 9.58 -2.58
C ALA A 89 -5.31 8.51 -3.52
N HIS A 90 -4.07 8.71 -3.96
CA HIS A 90 -3.35 7.74 -4.78
C HIS A 90 -3.08 6.45 -3.99
N ASP A 91 -2.59 6.56 -2.75
CA ASP A 91 -2.35 5.41 -1.88
C ASP A 91 -3.64 4.64 -1.60
N ALA A 92 -4.75 5.35 -1.35
CA ALA A 92 -6.06 4.72 -1.15
C ALA A 92 -6.54 3.96 -2.40
N ALA A 93 -6.29 4.50 -3.60
CA ALA A 93 -6.64 3.82 -4.85
C ALA A 93 -5.82 2.54 -5.10
N MET A 94 -4.62 2.44 -4.52
CA MET A 94 -3.78 1.25 -4.59
C MET A 94 -4.12 0.21 -3.51
N GLN A 95 -5.04 0.49 -2.59
CA GLN A 95 -5.39 -0.45 -1.52
C GLN A 95 -6.58 -1.35 -1.89
N ILE A 96 -6.61 -2.53 -1.29
CA ILE A 96 -7.73 -3.46 -1.27
C ILE A 96 -8.08 -3.77 0.19
N SER A 97 -9.37 -3.76 0.54
CA SER A 97 -9.78 -4.12 1.89
C SER A 97 -9.59 -5.63 2.17
N PRO A 98 -9.46 -6.05 3.44
CA PRO A 98 -9.42 -7.47 3.79
C PRO A 98 -10.62 -8.25 3.26
N ALA A 99 -11.82 -7.68 3.32
CA ALA A 99 -13.05 -8.31 2.83
C ALA A 99 -13.05 -8.48 1.30
N ASP A 100 -12.63 -7.45 0.55
CA ASP A 100 -12.53 -7.53 -0.91
C ASP A 100 -11.43 -8.50 -1.35
N LEU A 101 -10.30 -8.55 -0.63
CA LEU A 101 -9.27 -9.55 -0.90
C LEU A 101 -9.80 -10.96 -0.67
N LYS A 102 -10.56 -11.19 0.42
CA LYS A 102 -11.18 -12.49 0.66
C LYS A 102 -12.07 -12.92 -0.51
N ALA A 103 -12.93 -12.02 -0.98
CA ALA A 103 -13.78 -12.27 -2.13
C ALA A 103 -12.97 -12.54 -3.42
N ALA A 104 -11.87 -11.81 -3.62
CA ALA A 104 -10.98 -12.02 -4.76
C ALA A 104 -10.25 -13.36 -4.71
N LEU A 105 -9.82 -13.81 -3.53
CA LEU A 105 -9.16 -15.11 -3.34
C LEU A 105 -10.13 -16.29 -3.55
N ASP A 106 -11.41 -16.10 -3.27
CA ASP A 106 -12.46 -17.12 -3.50
C ASP A 106 -12.96 -17.14 -4.97
N SER A 107 -12.47 -16.25 -5.82
CA SER A 107 -12.84 -16.18 -7.23
C SER A 107 -12.17 -17.28 -8.08
N PRO A 108 -12.71 -17.60 -9.28
CA PRO A 108 -12.09 -18.57 -10.19
C PRO A 108 -10.68 -18.20 -10.67
N GLU A 109 -10.35 -16.90 -10.69
CA GLU A 109 -9.05 -16.37 -11.08
C GLU A 109 -8.49 -15.52 -9.94
N PRO A 110 -7.99 -16.13 -8.86
CA PRO A 110 -7.50 -15.38 -7.71
C PRO A 110 -6.23 -14.59 -8.06
N PRO A 111 -6.05 -13.41 -7.44
CA PRO A 111 -4.83 -12.66 -7.59
C PRO A 111 -3.64 -13.44 -7.04
N ARG A 112 -2.45 -13.15 -7.54
CA ARG A 112 -1.22 -13.64 -6.90
C ARG A 112 -0.99 -12.86 -5.60
N LEU A 113 -0.74 -13.57 -4.52
CA LEU A 113 -0.55 -12.98 -3.20
C LEU A 113 0.93 -13.01 -2.82
N LEU A 114 1.51 -11.84 -2.54
CA LEU A 114 2.92 -11.66 -2.23
C LEU A 114 3.11 -11.06 -0.83
N ASP A 115 3.95 -11.72 -0.04
CA ASP A 115 4.38 -11.24 1.27
C ASP A 115 5.70 -10.47 1.13
N VAL A 116 5.71 -9.20 1.52
CA VAL A 116 6.90 -8.34 1.46
C VAL A 116 7.59 -8.16 2.81
N ARG A 117 7.29 -9.04 3.76
CA ARG A 117 7.91 -9.04 5.09
C ARG A 117 9.25 -9.79 5.08
N SER A 118 9.85 -9.90 6.26
CA SER A 118 11.05 -10.72 6.42
C SER A 118 10.72 -12.22 6.31
N ARG A 119 11.76 -13.03 6.10
CA ARG A 119 11.61 -14.49 6.07
C ARG A 119 11.09 -15.02 7.41
N GLU A 120 11.58 -14.47 8.51
CA GLU A 120 11.19 -14.86 9.87
C GLU A 120 9.70 -14.57 10.11
N GLU A 121 9.22 -13.39 9.70
CA GLU A 121 7.79 -13.04 9.78
C GLU A 121 6.93 -13.99 8.93
N TYR A 122 7.39 -14.32 7.72
CA TYR A 122 6.70 -15.22 6.79
C TYR A 122 6.64 -16.66 7.31
N GLU A 123 7.73 -17.15 7.89
CA GLU A 123 7.80 -18.51 8.45
C GLU A 123 6.95 -18.63 9.72
N ALA A 124 6.90 -17.57 10.53
CA ALA A 124 6.10 -17.55 11.75
C ALA A 124 4.59 -17.58 11.46
N VAL A 125 4.13 -16.73 10.54
CA VAL A 125 2.73 -16.66 10.14
C VAL A 125 2.60 -16.03 8.75
N ARG A 126 1.74 -16.57 7.90
CA ARG A 126 1.46 -16.04 6.55
C ARG A 126 0.03 -16.30 6.13
N LEU A 127 -0.43 -15.54 5.14
CA LEU A 127 -1.70 -15.84 4.50
C LEU A 127 -1.58 -17.08 3.63
N PRO A 128 -2.60 -17.95 3.60
CA PRO A 128 -2.60 -19.16 2.76
C PRO A 128 -2.38 -18.80 1.28
N GLY A 129 -1.50 -19.53 0.61
CA GLY A 129 -1.19 -19.34 -0.81
C GLY A 129 -0.30 -18.13 -1.13
N ALA A 130 0.21 -17.42 -0.13
CA ALA A 130 1.14 -16.33 -0.34
C ALA A 130 2.56 -16.83 -0.63
N ASP A 131 3.24 -16.17 -1.57
CA ASP A 131 4.66 -16.33 -1.83
C ASP A 131 5.45 -15.22 -1.12
N LEU A 132 6.59 -15.57 -0.50
CA LEU A 132 7.52 -14.56 0.01
C LEU A 132 8.22 -13.85 -1.14
N MET A 133 8.17 -12.52 -1.17
CA MET A 133 8.82 -11.70 -2.20
C MET A 133 10.34 -11.65 -1.96
N THR A 134 11.03 -12.66 -2.49
CA THR A 134 12.50 -12.73 -2.47
C THR A 134 13.11 -12.09 -3.72
N GLN A 135 14.40 -11.77 -3.68
CA GLN A 135 15.13 -11.26 -4.87
C GLN A 135 15.03 -12.18 -6.09
N PRO A 136 15.22 -13.52 -5.98
CA PRO A 136 15.05 -14.42 -7.12
C PRO A 136 13.62 -14.40 -7.68
N LEU A 137 12.59 -14.41 -6.81
CA LEU A 137 11.20 -14.35 -7.23
C LEU A 137 10.90 -13.03 -7.94
N LEU A 138 11.43 -11.91 -7.44
CA LEU A 138 11.25 -10.59 -8.04
C LEU A 138 11.88 -10.53 -9.45
N GLN A 139 13.07 -11.10 -9.62
CA GLN A 139 13.72 -11.20 -10.93
C GLN A 139 12.90 -12.05 -11.90
N GLU A 140 12.42 -13.21 -11.48
CA GLU A 140 11.54 -14.05 -12.30
C GLU A 140 10.27 -13.29 -12.68
N PHE A 141 9.68 -12.56 -11.74
CA PHE A 141 8.47 -11.76 -11.93
C PHE A 141 8.64 -10.69 -13.00
N PHE A 142 9.81 -10.03 -13.04
CA PHE A 142 10.10 -9.01 -14.04
C PHE A 142 10.41 -9.57 -15.42
N HIS A 143 11.05 -10.74 -15.50
CA HIS A 143 11.48 -11.31 -16.78
C HIS A 143 10.40 -12.20 -17.42
N GLN A 144 9.64 -12.95 -16.63
CA GLN A 144 8.74 -13.99 -17.12
C GLN A 144 7.30 -13.83 -16.63
N GLY A 145 7.05 -12.91 -15.69
CA GLY A 145 5.72 -12.74 -15.07
C GLY A 145 4.70 -12.15 -16.05
N ASP A 146 3.49 -12.68 -16.00
CA ASP A 146 2.33 -12.05 -16.63
C ASP A 146 1.97 -10.77 -15.88
N LYS A 147 2.33 -9.62 -16.47
CA LYS A 147 2.10 -8.29 -15.89
C LYS A 147 0.62 -7.87 -15.92
N THR A 148 -0.23 -8.64 -16.57
CA THR A 148 -1.68 -8.39 -16.62
C THR A 148 -2.45 -9.14 -15.53
N ARG A 149 -1.82 -10.15 -14.91
CA ARG A 149 -2.43 -10.91 -13.83
C ARG A 149 -2.51 -10.05 -12.57
N PRO A 150 -3.67 -9.99 -11.87
CA PRO A 150 -3.80 -9.26 -10.63
C PRO A 150 -2.82 -9.75 -9.55
N VAL A 151 -2.21 -8.81 -8.85
CA VAL A 151 -1.26 -9.06 -7.77
C VAL A 151 -1.71 -8.29 -6.53
N VAL A 152 -1.75 -8.97 -5.39
CA VAL A 152 -1.93 -8.30 -4.10
C VAL A 152 -0.69 -8.50 -3.26
N VAL A 153 -0.13 -7.41 -2.79
CA VAL A 153 1.02 -7.41 -1.88
C VAL A 153 0.56 -7.08 -0.46
N TYR A 154 1.16 -7.70 0.53
CA TYR A 154 0.86 -7.38 1.93
C TYR A 154 2.12 -7.36 2.79
N CYS A 155 2.05 -6.61 3.88
CA CYS A 155 3.02 -6.63 4.97
C CYS A 155 2.29 -6.72 6.31
N HIS A 156 2.93 -6.30 7.42
CA HIS A 156 2.30 -6.37 8.75
C HIS A 156 1.10 -5.43 8.86
N HIS A 157 1.29 -4.12 8.58
CA HIS A 157 0.27 -3.07 8.74
C HIS A 157 -0.07 -2.29 7.46
N GLY A 158 0.35 -2.75 6.27
CA GLY A 158 0.00 -2.14 4.99
C GLY A 158 0.95 -1.04 4.49
N GLN A 159 1.97 -0.62 5.25
CA GLN A 159 2.88 0.46 4.84
C GLN A 159 3.95 -0.01 3.85
N ARG A 160 4.73 -1.04 4.20
CA ARG A 160 5.78 -1.61 3.32
C ARG A 160 5.19 -2.13 2.01
N SER A 161 3.96 -2.65 2.05
CA SER A 161 3.28 -3.17 0.87
C SER A 161 2.79 -2.09 -0.09
N LEU A 162 2.48 -0.87 0.38
CA LEU A 162 2.20 0.26 -0.51
C LEU A 162 3.43 0.64 -1.35
N ASP A 163 4.61 0.67 -0.74
CA ASP A 163 5.85 0.95 -1.46
C ASP A 163 6.16 -0.16 -2.48
N ALA A 164 5.93 -1.41 -2.11
CA ALA A 164 6.10 -2.55 -3.01
C ALA A 164 5.08 -2.54 -4.16
N ALA A 165 3.82 -2.16 -3.90
CA ALA A 165 2.81 -2.01 -4.95
C ALA A 165 3.22 -0.92 -5.95
N ALA A 166 3.60 0.26 -5.47
CA ALA A 166 4.07 1.36 -6.31
C ALA A 166 5.31 0.95 -7.15
N TYR A 167 6.23 0.21 -6.55
CA TYR A 167 7.41 -0.33 -7.24
C TYR A 167 7.03 -1.28 -8.38
N LEU A 168 6.14 -2.23 -8.16
CA LEU A 168 5.66 -3.16 -9.19
C LEU A 168 4.91 -2.42 -10.32
N ILE A 169 4.04 -1.47 -9.99
CA ILE A 169 3.35 -0.62 -10.97
C ILE A 169 4.37 0.14 -11.83
N GLY A 170 5.40 0.73 -11.24
CA GLY A 170 6.49 1.41 -11.94
C GLY A 170 7.27 0.49 -12.89
N HIS A 171 7.24 -0.83 -12.67
CA HIS A 171 7.83 -1.84 -13.55
C HIS A 171 6.84 -2.46 -14.55
N GLY A 172 5.66 -1.86 -14.70
CA GLY A 172 4.68 -2.16 -15.74
C GLY A 172 3.63 -3.22 -15.38
N PHE A 173 3.52 -3.62 -14.11
CA PHE A 173 2.40 -4.44 -13.66
C PHE A 173 1.13 -3.59 -13.65
N GLN A 174 0.03 -4.10 -14.23
CA GLN A 174 -1.16 -3.31 -14.54
C GLN A 174 -2.18 -3.29 -13.40
N ASP A 175 -2.28 -4.36 -12.64
CA ASP A 175 -3.25 -4.50 -11.53
C ASP A 175 -2.54 -4.98 -10.27
N VAL A 176 -2.04 -4.02 -9.50
CA VAL A 176 -1.37 -4.29 -8.22
C VAL A 176 -2.09 -3.54 -7.11
N LYS A 177 -2.44 -4.27 -6.06
CA LYS A 177 -3.05 -3.72 -4.85
C LYS A 177 -2.21 -4.05 -3.62
N SER A 178 -2.30 -3.20 -2.62
CA SER A 178 -1.76 -3.41 -1.27
C SER A 178 -2.89 -3.73 -0.31
N LEU A 179 -2.75 -4.77 0.51
CA LEU A 179 -3.74 -5.10 1.53
C LEU A 179 -3.77 -4.01 2.60
N ALA A 180 -4.89 -3.32 2.71
CA ALA A 180 -5.12 -2.29 3.73
C ALA A 180 -4.98 -2.89 5.14
N GLY A 181 -4.18 -2.24 6.00
CA GLY A 181 -3.89 -2.74 7.34
C GLY A 181 -3.08 -4.03 7.41
N GLY A 182 -2.67 -4.60 6.28
CA GLY A 182 -1.81 -5.78 6.18
C GLY A 182 -2.39 -7.05 6.80
N ILE A 183 -1.51 -7.98 7.17
CA ILE A 183 -1.91 -9.27 7.78
C ILE A 183 -2.58 -9.05 9.15
N ASP A 184 -2.29 -7.96 9.86
CA ASP A 184 -2.93 -7.65 11.14
C ASP A 184 -4.43 -7.34 10.96
N ALA A 185 -4.80 -6.52 9.97
CA ALA A 185 -6.20 -6.28 9.63
C ALA A 185 -6.89 -7.54 9.10
N TRP A 186 -6.23 -8.35 8.27
CA TRP A 186 -6.77 -9.63 7.85
C TRP A 186 -7.14 -10.53 9.04
N SER A 187 -6.22 -10.64 10.01
CA SER A 187 -6.44 -11.44 11.21
C SER A 187 -7.64 -10.95 12.05
N THR A 188 -7.88 -9.65 12.09
CA THR A 188 -8.98 -9.06 12.89
C THR A 188 -10.32 -9.04 12.17
N GLU A 189 -10.33 -8.91 10.85
CA GLU A 189 -11.54 -8.65 10.08
C GLU A 189 -12.05 -9.87 9.30
N VAL A 190 -11.14 -10.79 8.92
CA VAL A 190 -11.47 -11.88 8.01
C VAL A 190 -11.23 -13.25 8.61
N ASP A 191 -10.04 -13.50 9.18
CA ASP A 191 -9.65 -14.81 9.65
C ASP A 191 -8.86 -14.74 10.96
N SER A 192 -9.57 -14.85 12.06
CA SER A 192 -8.98 -14.83 13.41
C SER A 192 -8.10 -16.05 13.74
N THR A 193 -8.05 -17.06 12.88
CA THR A 193 -7.13 -18.19 13.04
C THR A 193 -5.71 -17.85 12.60
N VAL A 194 -5.51 -16.79 11.84
CA VAL A 194 -4.19 -16.22 11.52
C VAL A 194 -3.68 -15.49 12.77
N PRO A 195 -2.60 -15.97 13.42
CA PRO A 195 -2.12 -15.38 14.67
C PRO A 195 -1.65 -13.94 14.47
N ARG A 196 -2.05 -13.05 15.39
CA ARG A 196 -1.47 -11.72 15.47
C ARG A 196 -0.14 -11.79 16.22
N TYR A 197 0.81 -10.99 15.78
CA TYR A 197 2.11 -10.88 16.44
C TYR A 197 2.51 -9.41 16.55
N ARG A 198 3.40 -9.12 17.50
CA ARG A 198 4.03 -7.80 17.61
C ARG A 198 5.52 -7.97 17.27
N LEU A 199 6.04 -7.07 16.47
CA LEU A 199 7.49 -6.98 16.29
C LEU A 199 8.06 -6.35 17.57
N GLU A 200 8.79 -7.14 18.36
CA GLU A 200 9.61 -6.57 19.42
C GLU A 200 10.79 -5.88 18.73
N MET A 201 10.86 -4.56 18.87
CA MET A 201 12.00 -3.77 18.42
C MET A 201 13.09 -3.93 19.50
N GLU A 202 14.11 -4.72 19.19
CA GLU A 202 15.34 -4.75 19.99
C GLU A 202 16.13 -3.45 19.87
#